data_04797fd9796f4c853c752b6b438794eb
#
_entry.id   04797fd9796f4c853c752b6b438794eb
#
_cell.length_a   1.000
_cell.length_b   1.000
_cell.length_c   1.000
_cell.angle_alpha   90.00
_cell.angle_beta   90.00
_cell.angle_gamma   90.00
#
_symmetry.space_group_name_H-M   'P 1'
#
loop_
_entity.id
_entity.type
_entity.pdbx_description
1 polymer ?
#
loop_
_entity_poly.entity_id
_entity_poly.type
_entity_poly.pdbx_seq_one_letter_code
_entity_poly.pdbx_strand_id
1 'polypeptide(L)'
;MKKTILLSAMFLGSLIFAQKQTPVLGGDRDVHGCIGSAGYTYSQLKNDCIKTFNQKIKLKEVSSDKSYTSMTAIIFTKDMKKAEVFIPDGAAKSIILNKEGKGKIWKSGTYIKDSYVLTPYKKSYQIKKNDEVIYQ
;
A
#
# COMPACT_ATOMS: atom_id res chain seq x y z
N MET A 1 -48.32 -27.61 57.74
CA MET A 1 -46.90 -27.76 57.36
C MET A 1 -46.74 -27.24 55.92
N LYS A 2 -46.34 -26.02 55.80
CA LYS A 2 -46.10 -25.40 54.46
C LYS A 2 -44.57 -25.13 54.34
N LYS A 3 -43.90 -25.90 53.48
CA LYS A 3 -42.51 -25.70 53.18
C LYS A 3 -42.37 -24.63 52.10
N THR A 4 -41.86 -23.46 52.46
CA THR A 4 -41.48 -22.40 51.55
C THR A 4 -40.08 -22.65 51.06
N ILE A 5 -39.92 -22.96 49.79
CA ILE A 5 -38.65 -23.07 49.14
C ILE A 5 -38.28 -21.69 48.57
N LEU A 6 -37.28 -21.05 49.19
CA LEU A 6 -36.66 -19.82 48.68
C LEU A 6 -35.70 -20.17 47.56
N LEU A 7 -36.10 -19.84 46.33
CA LEU A 7 -35.22 -19.98 45.17
C LEU A 7 -34.36 -18.70 45.09
N SER A 8 -33.12 -18.81 45.57
CA SER A 8 -32.11 -17.77 45.40
C SER A 8 -31.60 -17.80 43.95
N ALA A 9 -32.06 -16.89 43.13
CA ALA A 9 -31.50 -16.67 41.81
C ALA A 9 -30.16 -15.94 41.96
N MET A 10 -29.05 -16.67 41.79
CA MET A 10 -27.72 -16.07 41.63
C MET A 10 -27.60 -15.46 40.23
N PHE A 11 -27.69 -14.16 40.18
CA PHE A 11 -27.28 -13.38 38.97
C PHE A 11 -25.76 -13.37 38.93
N LEU A 12 -25.19 -14.27 38.16
CA LEU A 12 -23.80 -14.21 37.76
C LEU A 12 -23.68 -13.13 36.64
N GLY A 13 -23.37 -11.91 37.05
CA GLY A 13 -23.02 -10.82 36.16
C GLY A 13 -21.71 -11.14 35.47
N SER A 14 -21.80 -11.52 34.19
CA SER A 14 -20.62 -11.64 33.33
C SER A 14 -20.08 -10.25 33.06
N LEU A 15 -19.03 -9.85 33.76
CA LEU A 15 -18.25 -8.67 33.44
C LEU A 15 -17.47 -8.98 32.13
N ILE A 16 -18.05 -8.63 31.00
CA ILE A 16 -17.33 -8.64 29.73
C ILE A 16 -16.37 -7.45 29.78
N PHE A 17 -15.14 -7.71 30.17
CA PHE A 17 -14.06 -6.76 29.95
C PHE A 17 -13.84 -6.63 28.44
N ALA A 18 -14.40 -5.58 27.84
CA ALA A 18 -14.01 -5.14 26.52
C ALA A 18 -12.55 -4.72 26.60
N GLN A 19 -11.63 -5.65 26.36
CA GLN A 19 -10.22 -5.34 26.21
C GLN A 19 -10.08 -4.50 24.94
N LYS A 20 -9.93 -3.19 25.13
CA LYS A 20 -9.48 -2.28 24.10
C LYS A 20 -8.08 -2.76 23.71
N GLN A 21 -7.98 -3.51 22.60
CA GLN A 21 -6.69 -3.90 22.05
C GLN A 21 -5.98 -2.61 21.67
N THR A 22 -5.01 -2.21 22.46
CA THR A 22 -4.06 -1.18 22.05
C THR A 22 -3.34 -1.72 20.81
N PRO A 23 -3.32 -0.98 19.68
CA PRO A 23 -2.59 -1.44 18.49
C PRO A 23 -1.11 -1.60 18.87
N VAL A 24 -0.65 -2.84 18.88
CA VAL A 24 0.77 -3.15 19.11
C VAL A 24 1.52 -2.66 17.89
N LEU A 25 2.39 -1.66 18.07
CA LEU A 25 3.30 -1.18 17.02
C LEU A 25 4.06 -2.37 16.43
N GLY A 26 3.90 -2.61 15.13
CA GLY A 26 4.48 -3.75 14.44
C GLY A 26 3.61 -5.00 14.37
N GLY A 27 2.37 -4.96 14.89
CA GLY A 27 1.37 -6.03 14.74
C GLY A 27 0.69 -6.05 13.37
N ASP A 28 0.86 -4.99 12.57
CA ASP A 28 0.26 -4.78 11.25
C ASP A 28 1.14 -5.31 10.11
N ARG A 29 1.58 -6.55 10.23
CA ARG A 29 2.35 -7.20 9.15
C ARG A 29 1.43 -7.57 8.00
N ASP A 30 1.87 -7.24 6.77
CA ASP A 30 1.20 -7.74 5.57
C ASP A 30 1.51 -9.22 5.33
N VAL A 31 0.97 -9.78 4.24
CA VAL A 31 1.17 -11.20 3.87
C VAL A 31 2.64 -11.56 3.60
N HIS A 32 3.50 -10.57 3.37
CA HIS A 32 4.95 -10.74 3.17
C HIS A 32 5.74 -10.45 4.46
N GLY A 33 5.07 -10.10 5.55
CA GLY A 33 5.67 -9.77 6.83
C GLY A 33 6.14 -8.32 6.95
N CYS A 34 5.84 -7.45 6.00
CA CYS A 34 6.22 -6.04 6.05
C CYS A 34 5.35 -5.25 7.03
N ILE A 35 5.98 -4.41 7.86
CA ILE A 35 5.31 -3.61 8.89
C ILE A 35 4.91 -2.26 8.29
N GLY A 36 3.63 -2.10 7.92
CA GLY A 36 3.10 -0.88 7.31
C GLY A 36 3.21 0.34 8.22
N SER A 37 2.91 0.21 9.52
CA SER A 37 3.04 1.29 10.51
C SER A 37 4.48 1.81 10.67
N ALA A 38 5.49 0.99 10.35
CA ALA A 38 6.89 1.40 10.32
C ALA A 38 7.34 1.93 8.93
N GLY A 39 6.41 2.10 7.99
CA GLY A 39 6.66 2.61 6.65
C GLY A 39 7.23 1.61 5.67
N TYR A 40 7.15 0.31 5.98
CA TYR A 40 7.61 -0.73 5.07
C TYR A 40 6.49 -1.18 4.13
N THR A 41 6.87 -1.42 2.87
CA THR A 41 6.03 -1.97 1.82
C THR A 41 6.82 -3.04 1.08
N TYR A 42 6.16 -4.15 0.74
CA TYR A 42 6.81 -5.20 -0.04
C TYR A 42 7.09 -4.75 -1.46
N SER A 43 8.33 -4.95 -1.92
CA SER A 43 8.75 -4.76 -3.31
C SER A 43 8.82 -6.10 -4.02
N GLN A 44 8.06 -6.25 -5.09
CA GLN A 44 8.06 -7.45 -5.93
C GLN A 44 9.40 -7.62 -6.66
N LEU A 45 10.00 -6.51 -7.15
CA LEU A 45 11.29 -6.57 -7.86
C LEU A 45 12.47 -6.85 -6.95
N LYS A 46 12.43 -6.38 -5.71
CA LYS A 46 13.49 -6.65 -4.72
C LYS A 46 13.26 -7.92 -3.92
N ASN A 47 12.02 -8.44 -3.94
CA ASN A 47 11.57 -9.55 -3.10
C ASN A 47 11.87 -9.30 -1.61
N ASP A 48 11.62 -8.07 -1.15
CA ASP A 48 11.97 -7.61 0.19
C ASP A 48 11.06 -6.45 0.63
N CYS A 49 11.01 -6.22 1.94
CA CYS A 49 10.36 -5.05 2.52
C CYS A 49 11.21 -3.81 2.38
N ILE A 50 10.68 -2.78 1.76
CA ILE A 50 11.39 -1.52 1.53
C ILE A 50 10.64 -0.34 2.14
N LYS A 51 11.36 0.76 2.38
CA LYS A 51 10.77 2.06 2.66
C LYS A 51 10.73 2.88 1.38
N THR A 52 9.52 3.20 0.90
CA THR A 52 9.33 3.94 -0.36
C THR A 52 9.98 5.32 -0.33
N PHE A 53 9.91 6.01 0.82
CA PHE A 53 10.51 7.34 1.00
C PHE A 53 12.05 7.33 0.98
N ASN A 54 12.71 6.18 1.13
CA ASN A 54 14.17 6.03 1.03
C ASN A 54 14.65 5.69 -0.39
N GLN A 55 13.74 5.51 -1.36
CA GLN A 55 14.13 5.19 -2.71
C GLN A 55 14.72 6.41 -3.43
N LYS A 56 15.64 6.16 -4.39
CA LYS A 56 16.33 7.22 -5.14
C LYS A 56 15.39 8.03 -6.02
N ILE A 57 14.42 7.37 -6.65
CA ILE A 57 13.47 8.01 -7.56
C ILE A 57 12.12 8.09 -6.87
N LYS A 58 11.68 9.32 -6.65
CA LYS A 58 10.41 9.65 -6.01
C LYS A 58 9.70 10.71 -6.82
N LEU A 59 8.40 10.58 -6.98
CA LEU A 59 7.55 11.53 -7.68
C LEU A 59 6.46 12.02 -6.73
N LYS A 60 6.05 13.26 -6.92
CA LYS A 60 4.95 13.88 -6.18
C LYS A 60 3.66 13.78 -6.97
N GLU A 61 2.54 13.68 -6.29
CA GLU A 61 1.22 13.78 -6.87
C GLU A 61 1.02 15.16 -7.54
N VAL A 62 0.49 15.16 -8.77
CA VAL A 62 0.36 16.38 -9.58
C VAL A 62 -0.85 17.19 -9.20
N SER A 63 -1.96 16.53 -8.92
CA SER A 63 -3.22 17.15 -8.57
C SER A 63 -3.80 16.41 -7.39
N SER A 64 -4.10 17.14 -6.32
CA SER A 64 -4.76 16.59 -5.17
C SER A 64 -5.68 17.65 -4.59
N ASP A 65 -6.97 17.39 -4.67
CA ASP A 65 -8.00 18.10 -3.91
C ASP A 65 -7.93 17.74 -2.41
N LYS A 66 -6.92 16.92 -2.05
CA LYS A 66 -6.67 16.47 -0.69
C LYS A 66 -5.84 17.48 0.08
N SER A 67 -6.02 17.52 1.38
CA SER A 67 -5.23 18.35 2.30
C SER A 67 -3.75 17.92 2.43
N TYR A 68 -3.36 16.84 1.77
CA TYR A 68 -1.98 16.31 1.76
C TYR A 68 -1.58 15.89 0.34
N THR A 69 -0.30 15.98 0.04
CA THR A 69 0.29 15.52 -1.22
C THR A 69 0.87 14.13 -1.04
N SER A 70 0.42 13.17 -1.82
CA SER A 70 0.99 11.83 -1.81
C SER A 70 2.28 11.75 -2.65
N MET A 71 3.07 10.73 -2.39
CA MET A 71 4.35 10.48 -3.06
C MET A 71 4.42 9.02 -3.47
N THR A 72 4.97 8.78 -4.66
CA THR A 72 5.31 7.44 -5.14
C THR A 72 6.82 7.26 -5.26
N ALA A 73 7.27 6.01 -5.20
CA ALA A 73 8.63 5.62 -5.52
C ALA A 73 8.66 4.78 -6.79
N ILE A 74 9.81 4.78 -7.47
CA ILE A 74 10.06 3.96 -8.64
C ILE A 74 11.33 3.14 -8.41
N ILE A 75 11.24 1.84 -8.70
CA ILE A 75 12.37 0.92 -8.68
C ILE A 75 12.48 0.29 -10.06
N PHE A 76 13.67 0.31 -10.64
CA PHE A 76 13.95 -0.36 -11.90
C PHE A 76 14.75 -1.64 -11.67
N THR A 77 14.55 -2.64 -12.53
CA THR A 77 15.50 -3.74 -12.67
C THR A 77 16.84 -3.22 -13.24
N LYS A 78 17.94 -3.93 -12.98
CA LYS A 78 19.27 -3.52 -13.47
C LYS A 78 19.34 -3.37 -14.99
N ASP A 79 18.59 -4.17 -15.72
CA ASP A 79 18.48 -4.15 -17.18
C ASP A 79 17.44 -3.13 -17.71
N MET A 80 16.80 -2.38 -16.82
CA MET A 80 15.76 -1.41 -17.12
C MET A 80 14.54 -1.98 -17.88
N LYS A 81 14.34 -3.29 -17.88
CA LYS A 81 13.19 -3.92 -18.55
C LYS A 81 11.89 -3.82 -17.76
N LYS A 82 11.99 -3.72 -16.45
CA LYS A 82 10.84 -3.58 -15.56
C LYS A 82 11.00 -2.39 -14.64
N ALA A 83 9.89 -1.75 -14.34
CA ALA A 83 9.77 -0.73 -13.31
C ALA A 83 8.68 -1.14 -12.33
N GLU A 84 8.91 -0.96 -11.04
CA GLU A 84 7.89 -1.08 -10.01
C GLU A 84 7.53 0.32 -9.50
N VAL A 85 6.24 0.64 -9.50
CA VAL A 85 5.70 1.90 -9.00
C VAL A 85 4.79 1.62 -7.81
N PHE A 86 4.88 2.45 -6.77
CA PHE A 86 4.13 2.31 -5.54
C PHE A 86 3.04 3.37 -5.51
N ILE A 87 1.78 2.94 -5.72
CA ILE A 87 0.62 3.84 -5.75
C ILE A 87 -0.10 3.75 -4.41
N PRO A 88 0.00 4.77 -3.54
CA PRO A 88 -0.54 4.70 -2.17
C PRO A 88 -2.03 4.37 -2.10
N ASP A 89 -2.81 4.97 -2.99
CA ASP A 89 -4.27 4.82 -3.05
C ASP A 89 -4.73 3.81 -4.11
N GLY A 90 -3.80 3.03 -4.68
CA GLY A 90 -4.10 2.03 -5.70
C GLY A 90 -4.72 0.76 -5.13
N ALA A 91 -5.45 0.00 -5.95
CA ALA A 91 -5.99 -1.31 -5.60
C ALA A 91 -4.87 -2.32 -5.23
N ALA A 92 -3.69 -2.16 -5.81
CA ALA A 92 -2.46 -2.88 -5.45
C ALA A 92 -1.44 -1.89 -4.88
N LYS A 93 -0.73 -2.30 -3.83
CA LYS A 93 0.30 -1.46 -3.18
C LYS A 93 1.47 -1.14 -4.11
N SER A 94 1.78 -2.01 -5.05
CA SER A 94 2.76 -1.76 -6.12
C SER A 94 2.32 -2.40 -7.43
N ILE A 95 2.78 -1.85 -8.54
CA ILE A 95 2.45 -2.29 -9.89
C ILE A 95 3.76 -2.45 -10.67
N ILE A 96 3.90 -3.59 -11.35
CA ILE A 96 5.01 -3.85 -12.26
C ILE A 96 4.65 -3.34 -13.65
N LEU A 97 5.49 -2.47 -14.18
CA LEU A 97 5.42 -1.97 -15.54
C LEU A 97 6.53 -2.61 -16.37
N ASN A 98 6.19 -3.06 -17.56
CA ASN A 98 7.13 -3.68 -18.49
C ASN A 98 7.55 -2.67 -19.55
N LYS A 99 8.83 -2.67 -19.90
CA LYS A 99 9.38 -1.82 -20.94
C LYS A 99 8.76 -2.18 -22.29
N GLU A 100 8.32 -1.17 -23.03
CA GLU A 100 7.76 -1.32 -24.35
C GLU A 100 8.76 -0.83 -25.43
N GLY A 101 9.12 -1.72 -26.34
CA GLY A 101 10.01 -1.40 -27.43
C GLY A 101 11.42 -0.94 -27.02
N LYS A 102 12.07 -0.13 -27.88
CA LYS A 102 13.43 0.41 -27.65
C LYS A 102 13.43 1.71 -26.83
N GLY A 103 12.27 2.35 -26.65
CA GLY A 103 12.15 3.62 -25.95
C GLY A 103 12.24 3.48 -24.42
N LYS A 104 12.12 4.62 -23.72
CA LYS A 104 12.03 4.69 -22.26
C LYS A 104 10.56 4.81 -21.85
N ILE A 105 9.76 3.81 -22.19
CA ILE A 105 8.33 3.72 -21.87
C ILE A 105 8.10 2.39 -21.20
N TRP A 106 7.42 2.40 -20.05
CA TRP A 106 7.01 1.20 -19.32
C TRP A 106 5.50 1.24 -19.14
N LYS A 107 4.83 0.14 -19.39
CA LYS A 107 3.35 0.03 -19.30
C LYS A 107 2.93 -1.13 -18.40
N SER A 108 1.77 -0.96 -17.75
CA SER A 108 1.12 -2.04 -17.02
C SER A 108 0.60 -3.13 -17.97
N GLY A 109 0.47 -4.35 -17.44
CA GLY A 109 -0.15 -5.46 -18.18
C GLY A 109 -1.66 -5.24 -18.39
N THR A 110 -2.23 -5.96 -19.35
CA THR A 110 -3.66 -5.86 -19.73
C THR A 110 -4.63 -6.39 -18.68
N TYR A 111 -4.15 -7.17 -17.70
CA TYR A 111 -4.95 -7.69 -16.58
C TYR A 111 -5.10 -6.69 -15.42
N ILE A 112 -4.48 -5.53 -15.50
CA ILE A 112 -4.69 -4.42 -14.57
C ILE A 112 -5.81 -3.55 -15.13
N LYS A 113 -6.85 -3.32 -14.34
CA LYS A 113 -8.04 -2.55 -14.75
C LYS A 113 -7.70 -1.16 -15.27
N ASP A 114 -6.75 -0.48 -14.60
CA ASP A 114 -6.29 0.85 -14.98
C ASP A 114 -5.00 0.75 -15.81
N SER A 115 -4.89 1.55 -16.87
CA SER A 115 -3.67 1.66 -17.66
C SER A 115 -2.67 2.60 -16.98
N TYR A 116 -1.51 2.08 -16.59
CA TYR A 116 -0.41 2.87 -16.04
C TYR A 116 0.74 2.94 -17.03
N VAL A 117 1.25 4.14 -17.25
CA VAL A 117 2.37 4.41 -18.18
C VAL A 117 3.40 5.27 -17.46
N LEU A 118 4.65 4.81 -17.45
CA LEU A 118 5.80 5.53 -16.93
C LEU A 118 6.65 6.01 -18.10
N THR A 119 6.96 7.29 -18.13
CA THR A 119 7.81 7.92 -19.15
C THR A 119 8.78 8.91 -18.53
N PRO A 120 9.92 9.19 -19.18
CA PRO A 120 10.79 10.29 -18.77
C PRO A 120 10.06 11.64 -18.80
N TYR A 121 10.33 12.46 -17.80
CA TYR A 121 9.84 13.83 -17.74
C TYR A 121 10.89 14.72 -17.08
N LYS A 122 11.34 15.78 -17.77
CA LYS A 122 12.44 16.65 -17.32
C LYS A 122 13.67 15.84 -16.92
N LYS A 123 14.17 16.00 -15.70
CA LYS A 123 15.31 15.25 -15.14
C LYS A 123 14.88 14.00 -14.36
N SER A 124 13.61 13.61 -14.43
CA SER A 124 13.03 12.49 -13.72
C SER A 124 12.05 11.72 -14.61
N TYR A 125 10.91 11.35 -14.07
CA TYR A 125 9.85 10.59 -14.72
C TYR A 125 8.47 11.19 -14.42
N GLN A 126 7.46 10.74 -15.16
CA GLN A 126 6.05 10.96 -14.85
C GLN A 126 5.28 9.65 -14.97
N ILE A 127 4.24 9.50 -14.16
CA ILE A 127 3.31 8.38 -14.21
C ILE A 127 1.96 8.90 -14.69
N LYS A 128 1.43 8.26 -15.73
CA LYS A 128 0.06 8.47 -16.19
C LYS A 128 -0.82 7.29 -15.78
N LYS A 129 -2.04 7.59 -15.40
CA LYS A 129 -3.12 6.63 -15.19
C LYS A 129 -4.24 6.97 -16.17
N ASN A 130 -4.59 6.04 -17.06
CA ASN A 130 -5.61 6.26 -18.11
C ASN A 130 -5.38 7.58 -18.88
N ASP A 131 -4.13 7.82 -19.30
CA ASP A 131 -3.65 9.02 -20.02
C ASP A 131 -3.58 10.32 -19.20
N GLU A 132 -4.04 10.33 -17.96
CA GLU A 132 -3.90 11.47 -17.04
C GLU A 132 -2.61 11.38 -16.22
N VAL A 133 -1.85 12.49 -16.14
CA VAL A 133 -0.63 12.54 -15.31
C VAL A 133 -1.03 12.60 -13.84
N ILE A 134 -0.65 11.59 -13.07
CA ILE A 134 -0.95 11.50 -11.64
C ILE A 134 0.26 11.78 -10.73
N TYR A 135 1.47 11.50 -11.21
CA TYR A 135 2.72 11.78 -10.51
C TYR A 135 3.80 12.32 -11.45
N GLN A 136 4.60 13.28 -10.96
CA GLN A 136 5.79 13.81 -11.66
C GLN A 136 6.86 14.34 -10.70
#